data_f3dd0f0ff95b7b572f88a33cc19d55e8
#
_entry.id   f3dd0f0ff95b7b572f88a33cc19d55e8
#
_cell.length_a   1.000
_cell.length_b   1.000
_cell.length_c   1.000
_cell.angle_alpha   90.00
_cell.angle_beta   90.00
_cell.angle_gamma   90.00
#
_symmetry.space_group_name_H-M   'P 1'
#
loop_
_entity.id
_entity.type
_entity.pdbx_description
1 polymer ?
#
loop_
_entity_poly.entity_id
_entity_poly.type
_entity_poly.pdbx_seq_one_letter_code
_entity_poly.pdbx_strand_id
1 'polypeptide(L)'
;MEFFKIRRDIPFMKNALVFNVISLVTFLAAVFFLFSRGLHLSVEFTGGTVMEVSYSQPADVEAVRRTVSGLGYSDVQVQNFGTARDVLIRLPAQKGVSSAQQSDRTIAALRQATPGVTLKRVEFVGPQVGEELVTNGLKALAFVVAGIMIYLAIRFEWKFAVAAILANLHDIVIILGFFAFFQWEFSLAVLAAVLAVLGYSVNESVVIFDRIRENFRRYRKMSTVETIDNAITSTISRTIITHGSTQLMVLSMLLFGGATLHYFALALTIGILFGIYSSVFVAAAIAMWLGIKREDLVKVQTKREGDPNDPNAGATV
;
A
#
# COMPACT_ATOMS: atom_id res chain seq x y z
N MET A 1 -11.64 -24.30 -6.16
CA MET A 1 -10.74 -25.09 -7.03
C MET A 1 -9.34 -25.00 -6.48
N GLU A 2 -8.72 -26.13 -6.15
CA GLU A 2 -7.32 -26.18 -5.74
C GLU A 2 -6.48 -26.38 -7.02
N PHE A 3 -5.81 -25.35 -7.50
CA PHE A 3 -4.91 -25.45 -8.66
C PHE A 3 -3.66 -26.28 -8.34
N PHE A 4 -3.21 -26.21 -7.07
CA PHE A 4 -2.05 -26.95 -6.58
C PHE A 4 -2.42 -27.62 -5.26
N LYS A 5 -2.23 -28.94 -5.19
CA LYS A 5 -2.35 -29.68 -3.95
C LYS A 5 -0.97 -29.88 -3.35
N ILE A 6 -0.61 -29.03 -2.38
CA ILE A 6 0.64 -29.20 -1.64
C ILE A 6 0.46 -30.38 -0.68
N ARG A 7 1.24 -31.41 -0.85
CA ARG A 7 1.13 -32.65 -0.07
C ARG A 7 1.85 -32.64 1.28
N ARG A 8 2.75 -31.69 1.50
CA ARG A 8 3.51 -31.53 2.74
C ARG A 8 3.43 -30.10 3.22
N ASP A 9 3.27 -29.92 4.53
CA ASP A 9 3.28 -28.60 5.12
C ASP A 9 4.65 -27.93 4.95
N ILE A 10 4.63 -26.67 4.57
CA ILE A 10 5.84 -25.88 4.39
C ILE A 10 6.16 -25.22 5.73
N PRO A 11 7.38 -25.38 6.27
CA PRO A 11 7.74 -24.86 7.59
C PRO A 11 8.05 -23.34 7.54
N PHE A 12 7.03 -22.50 7.34
CA PHE A 12 7.16 -21.04 7.27
C PHE A 12 7.69 -20.45 8.59
N MET A 13 7.16 -20.91 9.71
CA MET A 13 7.49 -20.38 11.03
C MET A 13 8.90 -20.76 11.50
N LYS A 14 9.53 -21.77 10.90
CA LYS A 14 10.94 -22.10 11.18
C LYS A 14 11.88 -20.93 10.93
N ASN A 15 11.62 -20.15 9.89
CA ASN A 15 12.45 -19.01 9.49
C ASN A 15 11.79 -17.66 9.85
N ALA A 16 10.73 -17.66 10.67
CA ALA A 16 9.97 -16.46 11.01
C ALA A 16 10.88 -15.35 11.59
N LEU A 17 11.85 -15.70 12.43
CA LEU A 17 12.77 -14.73 13.02
C LEU A 17 13.58 -13.98 11.95
N VAL A 18 14.13 -14.70 10.96
CA VAL A 18 14.95 -14.12 9.89
C VAL A 18 14.10 -13.15 9.06
N PHE A 19 12.90 -13.57 8.64
CA PHE A 19 12.02 -12.72 7.85
C PHE A 19 11.53 -11.50 8.65
N ASN A 20 11.26 -11.64 9.95
CA ASN A 20 10.87 -10.50 10.79
C ASN A 20 12.03 -9.53 11.07
N VAL A 21 13.28 -10.01 11.15
CA VAL A 21 14.45 -9.12 11.22
C VAL A 21 14.59 -8.33 9.91
N ILE A 22 14.47 -8.97 8.76
CA ILE A 22 14.46 -8.29 7.45
C ILE A 22 13.35 -7.25 7.40
N SER A 23 12.14 -7.62 7.82
CA SER A 23 10.96 -6.75 7.92
C SER A 23 11.24 -5.52 8.79
N LEU A 24 11.78 -5.74 9.97
CA LEU A 24 12.12 -4.66 10.91
C LEU A 24 13.17 -3.70 10.32
N VAL A 25 14.22 -4.24 9.71
CA VAL A 25 15.25 -3.42 9.05
C VAL A 25 14.66 -2.61 7.92
N THR A 26 13.85 -3.22 7.06
CA THR A 26 13.17 -2.53 5.94
C THR A 26 12.21 -1.46 6.45
N PHE A 27 11.45 -1.76 7.51
CA PHE A 27 10.55 -0.80 8.17
C PHE A 27 11.30 0.39 8.75
N LEU A 28 12.39 0.16 9.49
CA LEU A 28 13.21 1.24 10.04
C LEU A 28 13.87 2.09 8.95
N ALA A 29 14.32 1.46 7.86
CA ALA A 29 14.83 2.18 6.70
C ALA A 29 13.73 3.03 6.03
N ALA A 30 12.51 2.50 5.89
CA ALA A 30 11.38 3.24 5.37
C ALA A 30 11.03 4.46 6.24
N VAL A 31 10.97 4.27 7.56
CA VAL A 31 10.76 5.37 8.53
C VAL A 31 11.89 6.41 8.41
N PHE A 32 13.14 5.96 8.36
CA PHE A 32 14.29 6.87 8.19
C PHE A 32 14.17 7.73 6.92
N PHE A 33 13.83 7.13 5.78
CA PHE A 33 13.68 7.89 4.53
C PHE A 33 12.47 8.82 4.54
N LEU A 34 11.37 8.43 5.19
CA LEU A 34 10.21 9.31 5.38
C LEU A 34 10.56 10.56 6.18
N PHE A 35 11.39 10.44 7.22
CA PHE A 35 11.81 11.61 8.03
C PHE A 35 12.93 12.40 7.41
N SER A 36 13.89 11.75 6.72
CA SER A 36 15.08 12.43 6.18
C SER A 36 14.84 13.09 4.82
N ARG A 37 14.02 12.48 3.96
CA ARG A 37 13.74 12.98 2.61
C ARG A 37 12.31 13.49 2.43
N GLY A 38 11.36 12.98 3.23
CA GLY A 38 9.94 13.25 3.06
C GLY A 38 9.36 12.61 1.80
N LEU A 39 8.08 12.80 1.58
CA LEU A 39 7.40 12.42 0.34
C LEU A 39 7.51 13.54 -0.69
N HIS A 40 7.77 13.18 -1.93
CA HIS A 40 7.69 14.09 -3.06
C HIS A 40 6.22 14.27 -3.47
N LEU A 41 5.56 15.25 -2.84
CA LEU A 41 4.13 15.51 -3.05
C LEU A 41 3.87 16.11 -4.42
N SER A 42 2.80 15.68 -5.09
CA SER A 42 2.34 16.25 -6.34
C SER A 42 1.72 17.65 -6.14
N VAL A 43 1.50 18.36 -7.23
CA VAL A 43 0.83 19.68 -7.22
C VAL A 43 -0.60 19.63 -6.66
N GLU A 44 -1.23 18.47 -6.66
CA GLU A 44 -2.54 18.27 -6.04
C GLU A 44 -2.51 18.60 -4.54
N PHE A 45 -1.39 18.32 -3.88
CA PHE A 45 -1.19 18.58 -2.45
C PHE A 45 -0.49 19.91 -2.17
N THR A 46 0.47 20.30 -3.03
CA THR A 46 1.28 21.51 -2.80
C THR A 46 0.68 22.77 -3.40
N GLY A 47 -0.29 22.62 -4.29
CA GLY A 47 -0.75 23.68 -5.16
C GLY A 47 0.28 24.00 -6.26
N GLY A 48 -0.17 24.58 -7.35
CA GLY A 48 0.71 24.96 -8.46
C GLY A 48 0.06 24.78 -9.83
N THR A 49 0.88 24.94 -10.87
CA THR A 49 0.47 24.79 -12.28
C THR A 49 1.21 23.60 -12.90
N VAL A 50 0.48 22.69 -13.52
CA VAL A 50 1.02 21.61 -14.33
C VAL A 50 0.78 21.92 -15.79
N MET A 51 1.83 21.85 -16.61
CA MET A 51 1.76 22.06 -18.04
C MET A 51 2.28 20.82 -18.77
N GLU A 52 1.49 20.30 -19.70
CA GLU A 52 1.92 19.28 -20.65
C GLU A 52 2.25 19.98 -21.98
N VAL A 53 3.52 19.86 -22.39
CA VAL A 53 4.00 20.44 -23.66
C VAL A 53 4.54 19.33 -24.55
N SER A 54 4.32 19.49 -25.85
CA SER A 54 4.80 18.56 -26.87
C SER A 54 5.80 19.21 -27.81
N TYR A 55 6.88 18.51 -28.09
CA TYR A 55 7.94 18.91 -28.99
C TYR A 55 7.84 18.12 -30.33
N SER A 56 8.31 18.73 -31.41
CA SER A 56 8.39 18.07 -32.72
C SER A 56 9.45 16.94 -32.75
N GLN A 57 10.46 17.04 -31.91
CA GLN A 57 11.56 16.08 -31.76
C GLN A 57 11.69 15.68 -30.27
N PRO A 58 12.47 14.62 -29.92
CA PRO A 58 12.74 14.28 -28.53
C PRO A 58 13.23 15.50 -27.75
N ALA A 59 12.59 15.76 -26.60
CA ALA A 59 12.85 16.94 -25.78
C ALA A 59 14.10 16.75 -24.92
N ASP A 60 14.96 17.76 -24.88
CA ASP A 60 16.01 17.86 -23.86
C ASP A 60 15.42 18.42 -22.56
N VAL A 61 15.11 17.53 -21.62
CA VAL A 61 14.50 17.86 -20.32
C VAL A 61 15.33 18.87 -19.54
N GLU A 62 16.66 18.78 -19.61
CA GLU A 62 17.55 19.71 -18.90
C GLU A 62 17.56 21.11 -19.54
N ALA A 63 17.48 21.20 -20.84
CA ALA A 63 17.30 22.48 -21.54
C ALA A 63 15.97 23.13 -21.19
N VAL A 64 14.90 22.34 -21.15
CA VAL A 64 13.56 22.82 -20.72
C VAL A 64 13.61 23.31 -19.28
N ARG A 65 14.22 22.54 -18.38
CA ARG A 65 14.38 22.93 -16.97
C ARG A 65 15.12 24.26 -16.82
N ARG A 66 16.28 24.42 -17.50
CA ARG A 66 17.04 25.66 -17.46
C ARG A 66 16.23 26.85 -17.96
N THR A 67 15.50 26.69 -19.07
CA THR A 67 14.66 27.74 -19.63
C THR A 67 13.59 28.18 -18.65
N VAL A 68 12.88 27.23 -18.03
CA VAL A 68 11.80 27.51 -17.10
C VAL A 68 12.31 28.08 -15.77
N SER A 69 13.41 27.55 -15.24
CA SER A 69 14.05 28.09 -14.02
C SER A 69 14.54 29.52 -14.23
N GLY A 70 14.96 29.89 -15.45
CA GLY A 70 15.36 31.24 -15.82
C GLY A 70 14.21 32.27 -15.70
N LEU A 71 12.96 31.85 -15.60
CA LEU A 71 11.81 32.71 -15.35
C LEU A 71 11.61 33.09 -13.87
N GLY A 72 12.51 32.61 -12.99
CA GLY A 72 12.50 32.96 -11.56
C GLY A 72 11.63 32.05 -10.69
N TYR A 73 11.28 30.85 -11.17
CA TYR A 73 10.61 29.84 -10.35
C TYR A 73 11.65 29.08 -9.50
N SER A 74 11.40 28.96 -8.21
CA SER A 74 12.34 28.38 -7.25
C SER A 74 12.38 26.85 -7.21
N ASP A 75 11.33 26.17 -7.65
CA ASP A 75 11.22 24.70 -7.57
C ASP A 75 10.47 24.18 -8.79
N VAL A 76 11.17 24.13 -9.92
CA VAL A 76 10.63 23.67 -11.20
C VAL A 76 10.94 22.20 -11.38
N GLN A 77 9.91 21.41 -11.60
CA GLN A 77 10.06 20.00 -11.95
C GLN A 77 9.75 19.81 -13.43
N VAL A 78 10.66 19.15 -14.13
CA VAL A 78 10.53 18.85 -15.55
C VAL A 78 10.87 17.40 -15.78
N GLN A 79 9.98 16.67 -16.43
CA GLN A 79 10.14 15.25 -16.73
C GLN A 79 9.49 14.88 -18.06
N ASN A 80 9.96 13.81 -18.69
CA ASN A 80 9.25 13.23 -19.84
C ASN A 80 7.91 12.65 -19.38
N PHE A 81 6.90 12.75 -20.27
CA PHE A 81 5.54 12.30 -20.01
C PHE A 81 5.01 11.44 -21.14
N GLY A 82 5.00 10.13 -20.96
CA GLY A 82 4.51 9.17 -21.94
C GLY A 82 5.48 8.92 -23.10
N THR A 83 5.87 9.96 -23.83
CA THR A 83 6.82 9.84 -24.96
C THR A 83 8.07 10.70 -24.73
N ALA A 84 9.12 10.45 -25.52
CA ALA A 84 10.32 11.29 -25.47
C ALA A 84 10.09 12.73 -25.99
N ARG A 85 8.95 13.01 -26.59
CA ARG A 85 8.58 14.33 -27.12
C ARG A 85 7.68 15.12 -26.19
N ASP A 86 7.00 14.45 -25.29
CA ASP A 86 6.07 15.08 -24.36
C ASP A 86 6.76 15.31 -23.02
N VAL A 87 6.61 16.52 -22.52
CA VAL A 87 7.25 16.97 -21.27
C VAL A 87 6.18 17.52 -20.34
N LEU A 88 6.21 17.05 -19.09
CA LEU A 88 5.43 17.57 -17.99
C LEU A 88 6.27 18.57 -17.21
N ILE A 89 5.74 19.79 -17.05
CA ILE A 89 6.38 20.88 -16.32
C ILE A 89 5.48 21.22 -15.15
N ARG A 90 6.02 21.21 -13.93
CA ARG A 90 5.34 21.65 -12.72
C ARG A 90 5.94 22.92 -12.21
N LEU A 91 5.09 23.89 -11.99
CA LEU A 91 5.43 25.21 -11.50
C LEU A 91 4.78 25.42 -10.13
N PRO A 92 5.55 25.87 -9.13
CA PRO A 92 4.96 26.24 -7.83
C PRO A 92 4.02 27.40 -7.98
N ALA A 93 3.03 27.47 -7.09
CA ALA A 93 2.13 28.62 -7.04
C ALA A 93 2.92 29.89 -6.67
N GLN A 94 2.73 30.98 -7.44
CA GLN A 94 3.32 32.28 -7.14
C GLN A 94 2.24 33.26 -6.65
N LYS A 95 2.53 33.95 -5.54
CA LYS A 95 1.63 34.99 -5.02
C LYS A 95 1.48 36.11 -6.04
N GLY A 96 0.25 36.43 -6.38
CA GLY A 96 -0.08 37.58 -7.28
C GLY A 96 0.05 37.29 -8.78
N VAL A 97 0.39 36.04 -9.17
CA VAL A 97 0.44 35.65 -10.57
C VAL A 97 -0.60 34.54 -10.81
N SER A 98 -1.48 34.76 -11.79
CA SER A 98 -2.46 33.71 -12.13
C SER A 98 -1.79 32.54 -12.86
N SER A 99 -2.40 31.35 -12.78
CA SER A 99 -1.94 30.16 -13.51
C SER A 99 -1.89 30.38 -15.03
N ALA A 100 -2.84 31.12 -15.56
CA ALA A 100 -2.84 31.50 -16.96
C ALA A 100 -1.59 32.33 -17.32
N GLN A 101 -1.25 33.34 -16.51
CA GLN A 101 -0.06 34.18 -16.71
C GLN A 101 1.22 33.35 -16.56
N GLN A 102 1.28 32.39 -15.61
CA GLN A 102 2.42 31.47 -15.47
C GLN A 102 2.57 30.58 -16.73
N SER A 103 1.46 30.01 -17.17
CA SER A 103 1.42 29.16 -18.36
C SER A 103 1.83 29.94 -19.62
N ASP A 104 1.27 31.14 -19.84
CA ASP A 104 1.57 31.97 -21.02
C ASP A 104 3.04 32.40 -21.05
N ARG A 105 3.60 32.81 -19.91
CA ARG A 105 5.04 33.16 -19.80
C ARG A 105 5.92 31.96 -20.08
N THR A 106 5.58 30.82 -19.53
CA THR A 106 6.37 29.60 -19.69
C THR A 106 6.35 29.11 -21.11
N ILE A 107 5.17 29.01 -21.75
CA ILE A 107 5.08 28.55 -23.14
C ILE A 107 5.73 29.55 -24.11
N ALA A 108 5.68 30.84 -23.84
CA ALA A 108 6.36 31.84 -24.64
C ALA A 108 7.88 31.67 -24.58
N ALA A 109 8.46 31.47 -23.38
CA ALA A 109 9.88 31.23 -23.20
C ALA A 109 10.34 29.91 -23.89
N LEU A 110 9.55 28.85 -23.77
CA LEU A 110 9.84 27.56 -24.41
C LEU A 110 9.79 27.67 -25.95
N ARG A 111 8.84 28.43 -26.51
CA ARG A 111 8.76 28.68 -27.96
C ARG A 111 9.91 29.54 -28.49
N GLN A 112 10.44 30.44 -27.68
CA GLN A 112 11.64 31.19 -28.02
C GLN A 112 12.89 30.30 -28.05
N ALA A 113 13.01 29.39 -27.06
CA ALA A 113 14.13 28.46 -26.97
C ALA A 113 14.07 27.35 -28.03
N THR A 114 12.86 26.85 -28.32
CA THR A 114 12.63 25.76 -29.27
C THR A 114 11.36 26.02 -30.09
N PRO A 115 11.50 26.42 -31.37
CA PRO A 115 10.34 26.60 -32.24
C PRO A 115 9.55 25.31 -32.41
N GLY A 116 8.22 25.41 -32.43
CA GLY A 116 7.33 24.25 -32.64
C GLY A 116 6.83 23.58 -31.38
N VAL A 117 7.13 24.11 -30.19
CA VAL A 117 6.55 23.64 -28.93
C VAL A 117 5.05 23.98 -28.88
N THR A 118 4.25 22.96 -28.58
CA THR A 118 2.79 23.08 -28.44
C THR A 118 2.36 22.77 -27.01
N LEU A 119 1.49 23.59 -26.47
CA LEU A 119 0.85 23.35 -25.17
C LEU A 119 -0.32 22.39 -25.39
N LYS A 120 -0.30 21.23 -24.75
CA LYS A 120 -1.37 20.23 -24.81
C LYS A 120 -2.40 20.43 -23.69
N ARG A 121 -1.93 20.66 -22.49
CA ARG A 121 -2.78 20.71 -21.30
C ARG A 121 -2.18 21.64 -20.24
N VAL A 122 -3.04 22.33 -19.52
CA VAL A 122 -2.69 23.08 -18.30
C VAL A 122 -3.68 22.69 -17.22
N GLU A 123 -3.17 22.37 -16.07
CA GLU A 123 -3.94 22.13 -14.84
C GLU A 123 -3.44 23.08 -13.76
N PHE A 124 -4.36 23.54 -12.95
CA PHE A 124 -4.03 24.41 -11.83
C PHE A 124 -4.73 23.92 -10.57
N VAL A 125 -3.96 23.87 -9.50
CA VAL A 125 -4.46 23.61 -8.15
C VAL A 125 -4.09 24.80 -7.27
N GLY A 126 -5.10 25.49 -6.74
CA GLY A 126 -4.86 26.58 -5.78
C GLY A 126 -4.25 26.02 -4.48
N PRO A 127 -3.33 26.74 -3.81
CA PRO A 127 -2.71 26.30 -2.56
C PRO A 127 -3.73 25.92 -1.48
N GLN A 128 -4.82 26.64 -1.38
CA GLN A 128 -5.90 26.38 -0.43
C GLN A 128 -6.58 25.03 -0.68
N VAL A 129 -6.78 24.66 -1.96
CA VAL A 129 -7.31 23.35 -2.35
C VAL A 129 -6.31 22.24 -2.01
N GLY A 130 -5.01 22.48 -2.24
CA GLY A 130 -3.96 21.53 -1.89
C GLY A 130 -3.93 21.23 -0.37
N GLU A 131 -3.99 22.25 0.48
CA GLU A 131 -4.06 22.08 1.94
C GLU A 131 -5.32 21.32 2.38
N GLU A 132 -6.45 21.57 1.73
CA GLU A 132 -7.69 20.85 1.98
C GLU A 132 -7.57 19.38 1.59
N LEU A 133 -6.95 19.07 0.44
CA LEU A 133 -6.73 17.72 -0.04
C LEU A 133 -5.76 16.94 0.88
N VAL A 134 -4.68 17.56 1.38
CA VAL A 134 -3.80 16.95 2.39
C VAL A 134 -4.60 16.59 3.65
N THR A 135 -5.36 17.55 4.17
CA THR A 135 -6.15 17.37 5.39
C THR A 135 -7.19 16.26 5.22
N ASN A 136 -7.91 16.25 4.10
CA ASN A 136 -8.91 15.23 3.81
C ASN A 136 -8.29 13.86 3.52
N GLY A 137 -7.11 13.80 2.88
CA GLY A 137 -6.35 12.59 2.67
C GLY A 137 -5.89 11.95 3.98
N LEU A 138 -5.36 12.76 4.91
CA LEU A 138 -4.98 12.29 6.25
C LEU A 138 -6.19 11.80 7.07
N LYS A 139 -7.32 12.53 7.00
CA LYS A 139 -8.58 12.10 7.64
C LYS A 139 -9.07 10.78 7.05
N ALA A 140 -9.05 10.63 5.72
CA ALA A 140 -9.45 9.40 5.05
C ALA A 140 -8.58 8.22 5.48
N LEU A 141 -7.25 8.39 5.52
CA LEU A 141 -6.31 7.36 5.98
C LEU A 141 -6.59 6.98 7.45
N ALA A 142 -6.73 7.96 8.34
CA ALA A 142 -7.02 7.73 9.75
C ALA A 142 -8.37 7.01 9.94
N PHE A 143 -9.40 7.42 9.19
CA PHE A 143 -10.73 6.80 9.26
C PHE A 143 -10.72 5.35 8.78
N VAL A 144 -10.04 5.05 7.66
CA VAL A 144 -9.91 3.69 7.13
C VAL A 144 -9.12 2.81 8.10
N VAL A 145 -7.98 3.29 8.62
CA VAL A 145 -7.18 2.55 9.62
C VAL A 145 -8.00 2.28 10.86
N ALA A 146 -8.69 3.27 11.41
CA ALA A 146 -9.56 3.09 12.59
C ALA A 146 -10.69 2.10 12.32
N GLY A 147 -11.36 2.18 11.16
CA GLY A 147 -12.41 1.25 10.77
C GLY A 147 -11.91 -0.20 10.68
N ILE A 148 -10.75 -0.40 10.07
CA ILE A 148 -10.09 -1.72 10.00
C ILE A 148 -9.74 -2.23 11.40
N MET A 149 -9.17 -1.38 12.27
CA MET A 149 -8.82 -1.75 13.64
C MET A 149 -10.06 -2.20 14.44
N ILE A 150 -11.16 -1.45 14.34
CA ILE A 150 -12.43 -1.78 14.98
C ILE A 150 -12.96 -3.12 14.44
N TYR A 151 -12.98 -3.30 13.11
CA TYR A 151 -13.40 -4.54 12.49
C TYR A 151 -12.59 -5.74 12.98
N LEU A 152 -11.27 -5.64 12.99
CA LEU A 152 -10.39 -6.72 13.44
C LEU A 152 -10.57 -7.02 14.94
N ALA A 153 -10.74 -5.99 15.77
CA ALA A 153 -10.97 -6.15 17.21
C ALA A 153 -12.29 -6.86 17.53
N ILE A 154 -13.34 -6.64 16.71
CA ILE A 154 -14.64 -7.32 16.86
C ILE A 154 -14.58 -8.74 16.28
N ARG A 155 -13.89 -8.91 15.13
CA ARG A 155 -13.89 -10.16 14.35
C ARG A 155 -12.99 -11.24 14.94
N PHE A 156 -11.88 -10.83 15.59
CA PHE A 156 -10.84 -11.73 16.08
C PHE A 156 -10.55 -11.52 17.57
N GLU A 157 -9.96 -12.54 18.17
CA GLU A 157 -9.32 -12.41 19.48
C GLU A 157 -8.18 -11.38 19.41
N TRP A 158 -7.95 -10.67 20.50
CA TRP A 158 -7.04 -9.53 20.57
C TRP A 158 -5.63 -9.81 20.02
N LYS A 159 -5.11 -11.05 20.18
CA LYS A 159 -3.77 -11.45 19.68
C LYS A 159 -3.70 -11.39 18.17
N PHE A 160 -4.72 -11.88 17.49
CA PHE A 160 -4.81 -11.79 16.03
C PHE A 160 -5.08 -10.35 15.56
N ALA A 161 -5.94 -9.63 16.26
CA ALA A 161 -6.23 -8.24 15.91
C ALA A 161 -4.96 -7.37 15.98
N VAL A 162 -4.19 -7.46 17.06
CA VAL A 162 -2.91 -6.75 17.20
C VAL A 162 -1.92 -7.16 16.10
N ALA A 163 -1.79 -8.47 15.83
CA ALA A 163 -0.88 -8.95 14.80
C ALA A 163 -1.23 -8.42 13.40
N ALA A 164 -2.52 -8.43 13.03
CA ALA A 164 -2.98 -7.89 11.76
C ALA A 164 -2.80 -6.37 11.65
N ILE A 165 -3.08 -5.62 12.72
CA ILE A 165 -2.90 -4.17 12.75
C ILE A 165 -1.43 -3.81 12.53
N LEU A 166 -0.51 -4.48 13.23
CA LEU A 166 0.92 -4.23 13.09
C LEU A 166 1.43 -4.56 11.67
N ALA A 167 0.96 -5.67 11.08
CA ALA A 167 1.32 -6.03 9.71
C ALA A 167 0.77 -5.02 8.69
N ASN A 168 -0.46 -4.53 8.85
CA ASN A 168 -1.03 -3.52 7.97
C ASN A 168 -0.30 -2.17 8.07
N LEU A 169 0.03 -1.72 9.28
CA LEU A 169 0.83 -0.50 9.46
C LEU A 169 2.23 -0.65 8.86
N HIS A 170 2.83 -1.83 9.00
CA HIS A 170 4.09 -2.15 8.34
C HIS A 170 3.99 -1.97 6.82
N ASP A 171 2.95 -2.51 6.18
CA ASP A 171 2.79 -2.44 4.72
C ASP A 171 2.65 -1.00 4.22
N ILE A 172 1.85 -0.16 4.91
CA ILE A 172 1.73 1.27 4.58
C ILE A 172 3.08 1.96 4.65
N VAL A 173 3.80 1.78 5.76
CA VAL A 173 5.08 2.45 5.98
C VAL A 173 6.11 2.01 4.93
N ILE A 174 6.10 0.74 4.53
CA ILE A 174 6.98 0.24 3.47
C ILE A 174 6.66 0.93 2.13
N ILE A 175 5.40 1.01 1.71
CA ILE A 175 5.02 1.68 0.46
C ILE A 175 5.48 3.14 0.49
N LEU A 176 5.14 3.88 1.55
CA LEU A 176 5.53 5.27 1.70
C LEU A 176 7.06 5.42 1.74
N GLY A 177 7.76 4.49 2.38
CA GLY A 177 9.22 4.45 2.44
C GLY A 177 9.88 4.29 1.07
N PHE A 178 9.34 3.43 0.19
CA PHE A 178 9.80 3.33 -1.19
C PHE A 178 9.61 4.65 -1.94
N PHE A 179 8.45 5.29 -1.80
CA PHE A 179 8.20 6.59 -2.42
C PHE A 179 9.15 7.67 -1.89
N ALA A 180 9.43 7.70 -0.61
CA ALA A 180 10.38 8.63 -0.01
C ALA A 180 11.85 8.34 -0.44
N PHE A 181 12.24 7.05 -0.53
CA PHE A 181 13.60 6.68 -0.93
C PHE A 181 13.90 7.05 -2.38
N PHE A 182 13.02 6.67 -3.30
CA PHE A 182 13.20 6.93 -4.73
C PHE A 182 12.73 8.32 -5.16
N GLN A 183 12.12 9.10 -4.24
CA GLN A 183 11.50 10.40 -4.53
C GLN A 183 10.49 10.33 -5.68
N TRP A 184 9.73 9.24 -5.72
CA TRP A 184 8.62 9.08 -6.65
C TRP A 184 7.47 10.01 -6.28
N GLU A 185 6.77 10.50 -7.28
CA GLU A 185 5.66 11.41 -7.07
C GLU A 185 4.52 10.76 -6.29
N PHE A 186 4.16 11.38 -5.18
CA PHE A 186 3.03 10.99 -4.34
C PHE A 186 1.81 11.85 -4.69
N SER A 187 0.89 11.29 -5.48
CA SER A 187 -0.34 11.93 -5.95
C SER A 187 -1.58 11.42 -5.20
N LEU A 188 -2.75 12.02 -5.45
CA LEU A 188 -4.03 11.50 -4.94
C LEU A 188 -4.30 10.08 -5.43
N ALA A 189 -3.90 9.75 -6.65
CA ALA A 189 -4.00 8.39 -7.16
C ALA A 189 -3.14 7.41 -6.34
N VAL A 190 -1.92 7.79 -5.96
CA VAL A 190 -1.06 6.99 -5.09
C VAL A 190 -1.66 6.83 -3.70
N LEU A 191 -2.23 7.89 -3.13
CA LEU A 191 -2.96 7.80 -1.85
C LEU A 191 -4.12 6.82 -1.94
N ALA A 192 -4.90 6.85 -3.03
CA ALA A 192 -5.96 5.89 -3.27
C ALA A 192 -5.44 4.46 -3.38
N ALA A 193 -4.26 4.25 -4.01
CA ALA A 193 -3.60 2.94 -4.04
C ALA A 193 -3.23 2.45 -2.64
N VAL A 194 -2.66 3.31 -1.79
CA VAL A 194 -2.32 2.97 -0.39
C VAL A 194 -3.56 2.55 0.39
N LEU A 195 -4.68 3.29 0.24
CA LEU A 195 -5.95 2.93 0.87
C LEU A 195 -6.52 1.60 0.35
N ALA A 196 -6.38 1.33 -0.95
CA ALA A 196 -6.80 0.05 -1.55
C ALA A 196 -5.95 -1.13 -1.04
N VAL A 197 -4.63 -0.94 -0.92
CA VAL A 197 -3.72 -1.96 -0.37
C VAL A 197 -4.07 -2.32 1.07
N LEU A 198 -4.46 -1.34 1.90
CA LEU A 198 -4.91 -1.61 3.27
C LEU A 198 -6.04 -2.64 3.31
N GLY A 199 -7.09 -2.43 2.51
CA GLY A 199 -8.20 -3.37 2.45
C GLY A 199 -7.80 -4.74 1.89
N TYR A 200 -6.87 -4.75 0.94
CA TYR A 200 -6.38 -5.97 0.30
C TYR A 200 -5.50 -6.80 1.23
N SER A 201 -4.56 -6.18 1.94
CA SER A 201 -3.66 -6.85 2.90
C SER A 201 -4.44 -7.43 4.10
N VAL A 202 -5.43 -6.68 4.63
CA VAL A 202 -6.32 -7.19 5.69
C VAL A 202 -7.04 -8.46 5.26
N ASN A 203 -7.56 -8.52 4.03
CA ASN A 203 -8.28 -9.69 3.55
C ASN A 203 -7.42 -10.95 3.60
N GLU A 204 -6.14 -10.88 3.23
CA GLU A 204 -5.22 -12.02 3.29
C GLU A 204 -4.97 -12.47 4.73
N SER A 205 -4.67 -11.52 5.63
CA SER A 205 -4.48 -11.82 7.05
C SER A 205 -5.70 -12.48 7.67
N VAL A 206 -6.91 -12.01 7.33
CA VAL A 206 -8.19 -12.59 7.79
C VAL A 206 -8.33 -14.04 7.32
N VAL A 207 -8.00 -14.36 6.07
CA VAL A 207 -8.07 -15.71 5.52
C VAL A 207 -7.12 -16.67 6.25
N ILE A 208 -5.88 -16.24 6.48
CA ILE A 208 -4.89 -17.04 7.22
C ILE A 208 -5.35 -17.26 8.67
N PHE A 209 -5.80 -16.21 9.35
CA PHE A 209 -6.22 -16.29 10.75
C PHE A 209 -7.49 -17.14 10.94
N ASP A 210 -8.47 -17.04 10.05
CA ASP A 210 -9.63 -17.93 10.09
C ASP A 210 -9.22 -19.39 9.91
N ARG A 211 -8.25 -19.66 9.02
CA ARG A 211 -7.74 -21.01 8.82
C ARG A 211 -6.95 -21.52 10.04
N ILE A 212 -6.15 -20.65 10.68
CA ILE A 212 -5.47 -20.99 11.94
C ILE A 212 -6.50 -21.37 13.01
N ARG A 213 -7.58 -20.57 13.16
CA ARG A 213 -8.67 -20.84 14.11
C ARG A 213 -9.37 -22.16 13.83
N GLU A 214 -9.66 -22.44 12.56
CA GLU A 214 -10.26 -23.72 12.14
C GLU A 214 -9.33 -24.90 12.48
N ASN A 215 -8.06 -24.77 12.20
CA ASN A 215 -7.08 -25.82 12.46
C ASN A 215 -6.93 -26.10 13.97
N PHE A 216 -6.91 -25.09 14.83
CA PHE A 216 -6.90 -25.27 16.30
C PHE A 216 -8.14 -26.01 16.81
N ARG A 217 -9.30 -25.84 16.16
CA ARG A 217 -10.52 -26.59 16.49
C ARG A 217 -10.45 -28.04 16.01
N ARG A 218 -9.91 -28.25 14.80
CA ARG A 218 -9.91 -29.54 14.13
C ARG A 218 -8.79 -30.47 14.63
N TYR A 219 -7.57 -29.95 14.79
CA TYR A 219 -6.38 -30.75 15.10
C TYR A 219 -5.95 -30.56 16.58
N ARG A 220 -6.28 -31.58 17.40
CA ARG A 220 -6.04 -31.50 18.85
C ARG A 220 -4.58 -31.74 19.27
N LYS A 221 -3.78 -32.39 18.44
CA LYS A 221 -2.43 -32.88 18.76
C LYS A 221 -1.31 -32.04 18.11
N MET A 222 -1.64 -31.14 17.21
CA MET A 222 -0.65 -30.29 16.54
C MET A 222 -0.15 -29.19 17.49
N SER A 223 1.14 -28.91 17.44
CA SER A 223 1.72 -27.74 18.09
C SER A 223 1.23 -26.43 17.44
N THR A 224 1.40 -25.30 18.11
CA THR A 224 1.04 -23.99 17.57
C THR A 224 1.76 -23.71 16.24
N VAL A 225 3.05 -24.02 16.15
CA VAL A 225 3.86 -23.85 14.94
C VAL A 225 3.31 -24.69 13.78
N GLU A 226 3.09 -25.99 14.01
CA GLU A 226 2.52 -26.88 12.99
C GLU A 226 1.13 -26.45 12.54
N THR A 227 0.31 -25.95 13.47
CA THR A 227 -1.04 -25.47 13.18
C THR A 227 -1.00 -24.25 12.26
N ILE A 228 -0.06 -23.32 12.49
CA ILE A 228 0.14 -22.11 11.67
C ILE A 228 0.70 -22.49 10.30
N ASP A 229 1.75 -23.32 10.25
CA ASP A 229 2.36 -23.79 8.99
C ASP A 229 1.35 -24.51 8.10
N ASN A 230 0.52 -25.38 8.68
CA ASN A 230 -0.56 -26.06 7.96
C ASN A 230 -1.62 -25.08 7.46
N ALA A 231 -2.00 -24.08 8.28
CA ALA A 231 -2.98 -23.07 7.87
C ALA A 231 -2.48 -22.27 6.65
N ILE A 232 -1.25 -21.76 6.71
CA ILE A 232 -0.63 -21.01 5.60
C ILE A 232 -0.51 -21.93 4.37
N THR A 233 0.02 -23.15 4.52
CA THR A 233 0.17 -24.07 3.41
C THR A 233 -1.16 -24.39 2.72
N SER A 234 -2.23 -24.57 3.50
CA SER A 234 -3.55 -24.89 2.96
C SER A 234 -4.25 -23.70 2.28
N THR A 235 -3.85 -22.47 2.58
CA THR A 235 -4.41 -21.25 1.95
C THR A 235 -3.57 -20.75 0.78
N ILE A 236 -2.32 -21.21 0.62
CA ILE A 236 -1.37 -20.68 -0.35
C ILE A 236 -1.85 -20.75 -1.81
N SER A 237 -2.60 -21.81 -2.17
CA SER A 237 -3.18 -21.94 -3.52
C SER A 237 -4.18 -20.83 -3.79
N ARG A 238 -5.00 -20.45 -2.81
CA ARG A 238 -5.91 -19.31 -2.89
C ARG A 238 -5.13 -18.00 -2.99
N THR A 239 -4.12 -17.82 -2.14
CA THR A 239 -3.24 -16.64 -2.12
C THR A 239 -2.61 -16.40 -3.49
N ILE A 240 -2.01 -17.45 -4.09
CA ILE A 240 -1.39 -17.35 -5.42
C ILE A 240 -2.41 -16.97 -6.49
N ILE A 241 -3.61 -17.52 -6.47
CA ILE A 241 -4.63 -17.24 -7.47
C ILE A 241 -5.14 -15.79 -7.30
N THR A 242 -5.53 -15.40 -6.09
CA THR A 242 -6.13 -14.08 -5.83
C THR A 242 -5.11 -12.96 -6.04
N HIS A 243 -3.92 -13.08 -5.46
CA HIS A 243 -2.87 -12.07 -5.60
C HIS A 243 -2.24 -12.11 -7.00
N GLY A 244 -2.05 -13.29 -7.59
CA GLY A 244 -1.51 -13.44 -8.94
C GLY A 244 -2.41 -12.80 -10.00
N SER A 245 -3.73 -13.04 -9.93
CA SER A 245 -4.67 -12.42 -10.87
C SER A 245 -4.72 -10.90 -10.73
N THR A 246 -4.75 -10.38 -9.50
CA THR A 246 -4.71 -8.94 -9.25
C THR A 246 -3.37 -8.34 -9.68
N GLN A 247 -2.26 -9.02 -9.39
CA GLN A 247 -0.93 -8.55 -9.78
C GLN A 247 -0.76 -8.52 -11.30
N LEU A 248 -1.30 -9.47 -12.05
CA LEU A 248 -1.30 -9.44 -13.52
C LEU A 248 -2.06 -8.22 -14.06
N MET A 249 -3.23 -7.91 -13.49
CA MET A 249 -3.98 -6.71 -13.85
C MET A 249 -3.17 -5.44 -13.55
N VAL A 250 -2.59 -5.33 -12.36
CA VAL A 250 -1.79 -4.17 -11.94
C VAL A 250 -0.52 -4.03 -12.77
N LEU A 251 0.16 -5.14 -13.11
CA LEU A 251 1.32 -5.13 -14.01
C LEU A 251 0.94 -4.66 -15.43
N SER A 252 -0.23 -5.04 -15.92
CA SER A 252 -0.70 -4.52 -17.21
C SER A 252 -0.90 -3.00 -17.17
N MET A 253 -1.41 -2.47 -16.07
CA MET A 253 -1.51 -1.01 -15.86
C MET A 253 -0.13 -0.36 -15.74
N LEU A 254 0.83 -1.00 -15.06
CA LEU A 254 2.19 -0.49 -14.91
C LEU A 254 2.93 -0.42 -16.26
N LEU A 255 2.73 -1.43 -17.15
CA LEU A 255 3.42 -1.53 -18.43
C LEU A 255 2.72 -0.73 -19.54
N PHE A 256 1.40 -0.67 -19.53
CA PHE A 256 0.60 -0.11 -20.64
C PHE A 256 -0.28 1.09 -20.22
N GLY A 257 -0.38 1.39 -18.94
CA GLY A 257 -1.26 2.46 -18.40
C GLY A 257 -0.74 3.89 -18.59
N GLY A 258 0.46 4.04 -19.13
CA GLY A 258 1.08 5.36 -19.34
C GLY A 258 1.50 6.04 -18.05
N ALA A 259 1.98 7.28 -18.18
CA ALA A 259 2.57 8.02 -17.06
C ALA A 259 1.57 8.30 -15.92
N THR A 260 0.30 8.55 -16.24
CA THR A 260 -0.74 8.86 -15.24
C THR A 260 -1.02 7.71 -14.27
N LEU A 261 -0.98 6.46 -14.75
CA LEU A 261 -1.24 5.28 -13.93
C LEU A 261 0.03 4.64 -13.36
N HIS A 262 1.21 5.10 -13.78
CA HIS A 262 2.49 4.47 -13.43
C HIS A 262 2.70 4.35 -11.92
N TYR A 263 2.68 5.47 -11.19
CA TYR A 263 2.94 5.47 -9.74
C TYR A 263 1.79 4.87 -8.94
N PHE A 264 0.54 4.96 -9.42
CA PHE A 264 -0.59 4.23 -8.86
C PHE A 264 -0.38 2.72 -8.92
N ALA A 265 -0.07 2.20 -10.12
CA ALA A 265 0.19 0.78 -10.33
C ALA A 265 1.46 0.29 -9.59
N LEU A 266 2.48 1.13 -9.49
CA LEU A 266 3.70 0.84 -8.74
C LEU A 266 3.41 0.70 -7.24
N ALA A 267 2.63 1.61 -6.65
CA ALA A 267 2.22 1.54 -5.26
C ALA A 267 1.40 0.27 -4.96
N LEU A 268 0.45 -0.08 -5.84
CA LEU A 268 -0.32 -1.32 -5.74
C LEU A 268 0.59 -2.56 -5.86
N THR A 269 1.54 -2.57 -6.80
CA THR A 269 2.49 -3.68 -6.98
C THR A 269 3.30 -3.93 -5.71
N ILE A 270 3.90 -2.88 -5.16
CA ILE A 270 4.66 -2.96 -3.90
C ILE A 270 3.74 -3.45 -2.78
N GLY A 271 2.56 -2.86 -2.66
CA GLY A 271 1.60 -3.19 -1.61
C GLY A 271 1.09 -4.63 -1.67
N ILE A 272 0.80 -5.17 -2.85
CA ILE A 272 0.38 -6.56 -3.02
C ILE A 272 1.51 -7.52 -2.62
N LEU A 273 2.74 -7.27 -3.08
CA LEU A 273 3.89 -8.13 -2.78
C LEU A 273 4.23 -8.13 -1.28
N PHE A 274 4.29 -6.94 -0.67
CA PHE A 274 4.55 -6.82 0.75
C PHE A 274 3.37 -7.30 1.60
N GLY A 275 2.12 -7.15 1.16
CA GLY A 275 0.93 -7.66 1.84
C GLY A 275 0.90 -9.19 1.94
N ILE A 276 1.29 -9.91 0.87
CA ILE A 276 1.48 -11.38 0.94
C ILE A 276 2.56 -11.72 1.96
N TYR A 277 3.70 -11.05 1.82
CA TYR A 277 4.84 -11.29 2.70
C TYR A 277 4.50 -11.03 4.16
N SER A 278 3.87 -9.88 4.46
CA SER A 278 3.54 -9.47 5.82
C SER A 278 2.49 -10.36 6.46
N SER A 279 1.48 -10.80 5.72
CA SER A 279 0.45 -11.72 6.24
C SER A 279 1.02 -13.08 6.63
N VAL A 280 1.94 -13.61 5.81
CA VAL A 280 2.56 -14.92 6.04
C VAL A 280 3.63 -14.86 7.14
N PHE A 281 4.56 -13.89 7.05
CA PHE A 281 5.76 -13.88 7.88
C PHE A 281 5.70 -12.89 9.05
N VAL A 282 4.93 -11.80 8.94
CA VAL A 282 4.84 -10.81 10.01
C VAL A 282 3.61 -11.07 10.88
N ALA A 283 2.41 -11.05 10.30
CA ALA A 283 1.18 -11.20 11.06
C ALA A 283 1.08 -12.57 11.76
N ALA A 284 1.33 -13.67 11.03
CA ALA A 284 1.29 -15.01 11.60
C ALA A 284 2.35 -15.23 12.69
N ALA A 285 3.57 -14.71 12.49
CA ALA A 285 4.63 -14.80 13.49
C ALA A 285 4.35 -13.96 14.74
N ILE A 286 3.84 -12.73 14.60
CA ILE A 286 3.44 -11.90 15.75
C ILE A 286 2.34 -12.60 16.54
N ALA A 287 1.32 -13.15 15.89
CA ALA A 287 0.27 -13.92 16.56
C ALA A 287 0.84 -15.11 17.34
N MET A 288 1.81 -15.83 16.74
CA MET A 288 2.54 -16.91 17.40
C MET A 288 3.30 -16.43 18.64
N TRP A 289 4.05 -15.33 18.54
CA TRP A 289 4.85 -14.77 19.66
C TRP A 289 3.99 -14.15 20.76
N LEU A 290 2.80 -13.64 20.43
CA LEU A 290 1.80 -13.23 21.42
C LEU A 290 1.20 -14.43 22.16
N GLY A 291 1.66 -15.65 21.83
CA GLY A 291 1.29 -16.87 22.54
C GLY A 291 -0.14 -17.30 22.27
N ILE A 292 -0.57 -17.27 21.00
CA ILE A 292 -1.87 -17.82 20.64
C ILE A 292 -1.91 -19.31 20.95
N LYS A 293 -2.98 -19.72 21.62
CA LYS A 293 -3.18 -21.12 22.04
C LYS A 293 -4.59 -21.57 21.71
N ARG A 294 -4.77 -22.88 21.75
CA ARG A 294 -6.08 -23.48 21.53
C ARG A 294 -7.12 -23.02 22.53
N GLU A 295 -6.73 -22.85 23.81
CA GLU A 295 -7.62 -22.41 24.89
C GLU A 295 -8.21 -21.02 24.60
N ASP A 296 -7.49 -20.14 23.89
CA ASP A 296 -7.99 -18.82 23.47
C ASP A 296 -9.16 -18.93 22.48
N LEU A 297 -9.23 -20.04 21.70
CA LEU A 297 -10.11 -20.17 20.53
C LEU A 297 -11.25 -21.18 20.71
N VAL A 298 -11.07 -22.12 21.63
CA VAL A 298 -12.05 -23.17 21.93
C VAL A 298 -12.57 -22.95 23.35
N LYS A 299 -13.76 -22.37 23.47
CA LYS A 299 -14.45 -22.34 24.77
C LYS A 299 -14.69 -23.79 25.18
N VAL A 300 -14.00 -24.23 26.24
CA VAL A 300 -14.33 -25.47 26.91
C VAL A 300 -15.75 -25.29 27.41
N GLN A 301 -16.70 -26.07 26.87
CA GLN A 301 -17.99 -26.20 27.53
C GLN A 301 -17.70 -26.81 28.89
N THR A 302 -17.64 -25.97 29.93
CA THR A 302 -17.74 -26.46 31.30
C THR A 302 -19.04 -27.22 31.37
N LYS A 303 -18.96 -28.58 31.49
CA LYS A 303 -20.12 -29.38 31.89
C LYS A 303 -20.72 -28.65 33.08
N ARG A 304 -21.94 -28.17 32.93
CA ARG A 304 -22.76 -27.80 34.09
C ARG A 304 -22.96 -29.08 34.86
N GLU A 305 -22.08 -29.43 35.80
CA GLU A 305 -22.32 -30.45 36.77
C GLU A 305 -23.46 -29.91 37.64
N GLY A 306 -24.62 -30.51 37.52
CA GLY A 306 -25.68 -30.39 38.52
C GLY A 306 -26.92 -29.58 38.17
N ASP A 307 -27.34 -29.53 36.92
CA ASP A 307 -28.72 -29.15 36.65
C ASP A 307 -29.64 -30.41 36.74
N PRO A 308 -30.45 -30.51 37.83
CA PRO A 308 -31.37 -31.65 38.02
C PRO A 308 -32.41 -31.82 36.89
N ASN A 309 -32.59 -30.79 36.04
CA ASN A 309 -33.53 -30.74 34.95
C ASN A 309 -32.90 -30.91 33.55
N ASP A 310 -31.62 -31.26 33.45
CA ASP A 310 -31.00 -31.52 32.15
C ASP A 310 -31.53 -32.87 31.59
N PRO A 311 -32.35 -32.88 30.51
CA PRO A 311 -32.88 -34.10 29.90
C PRO A 311 -31.78 -35.02 29.34
N ASN A 312 -30.53 -34.57 29.29
CA ASN A 312 -29.38 -35.34 28.85
C ASN A 312 -28.38 -35.69 29.98
N ALA A 313 -28.75 -35.49 31.25
CA ALA A 313 -27.96 -35.88 32.40
C ALA A 313 -27.87 -37.44 32.45
N GLY A 314 -26.83 -37.99 31.78
CA GLY A 314 -26.59 -39.42 31.71
C GLY A 314 -26.28 -39.97 30.32
N ALA A 315 -26.38 -39.17 29.26
CA ALA A 315 -25.98 -39.59 27.91
C ALA A 315 -24.40 -39.53 27.80
N THR A 316 -23.75 -40.66 27.90
CA THR A 316 -22.38 -40.86 27.48
C THR A 316 -22.35 -40.98 25.96
N VAL A 317 -21.76 -39.99 25.28
CA VAL A 317 -21.37 -40.07 23.86
C VAL A 317 -19.88 -40.35 23.76
#